data_59a33b7919e6283a6e53d7b2d15ff36e
#
_entry.id   59a33b7919e6283a6e53d7b2d15ff36e
#
_cell.length_a   1.000
_cell.length_b   1.000
_cell.length_c   1.000
_cell.angle_alpha   90.00
_cell.angle_beta   90.00
_cell.angle_gamma   90.00
#
_symmetry.space_group_name_H-M   'P 1'
#
loop_
_entity.id
_entity.type
_entity.pdbx_description
1 polymer ?
#
loop_
_entity_poly.entity_id
_entity_poly.type
_entity_poly.pdbx_seq_one_letter_code
_entity_poly.pdbx_strand_id
1 'polypeptide(L)'
;MNEDDWQIAADIKDGNISQFLLKPIDYLTYRLCLFGTGRLIYTAIAVVPVTLFILLQREFFVLPPDWATLGWFLVSTVMTALLQFFMSYTMALLAFWVLEVSTFIFILFAFEYVAGGHLFPLNILPPMLAQALNYTPFPYQMFFPVSIYLGQTTGPALWEGLGIQAFWVLAAYGLARFFWGRGIRKYSAVGG
;
A
#
# COMPACT_ATOMS: atom_id res chain seq x y z
N MET A 1 3.80 7.88 -4.44
CA MET A 1 2.73 8.85 -4.09
C MET A 1 1.67 8.72 -5.16
N ASN A 2 0.45 8.35 -4.80
CA ASN A 2 -0.63 8.11 -5.76
C ASN A 2 -1.47 9.38 -5.93
N GLU A 3 -1.92 9.63 -7.16
CA GLU A 3 -2.89 10.70 -7.43
C GLU A 3 -4.19 10.50 -6.64
N ASP A 4 -4.57 9.24 -6.38
CA ASP A 4 -5.75 8.88 -5.59
C ASP A 4 -5.74 9.47 -4.17
N ASP A 5 -4.57 9.58 -3.52
CA ASP A 5 -4.45 10.09 -2.14
C ASP A 5 -4.83 11.58 -2.08
N TRP A 6 -4.40 12.33 -3.09
CA TRP A 6 -4.75 13.74 -3.23
C TRP A 6 -6.22 13.95 -3.58
N GLN A 7 -6.79 13.10 -4.43
CA GLN A 7 -8.20 13.18 -4.80
C GLN A 7 -9.12 12.91 -3.62
N ILE A 8 -8.77 11.95 -2.73
CA ILE A 8 -9.57 11.69 -1.51
C ILE A 8 -9.56 12.91 -0.59
N ALA A 9 -8.38 13.50 -0.37
CA ALA A 9 -8.26 14.69 0.43
C ALA A 9 -9.00 15.90 -0.19
N ALA A 10 -8.96 16.05 -1.51
CA ALA A 10 -9.68 17.07 -2.26
C ALA A 10 -11.21 16.87 -2.17
N ASP A 11 -11.70 15.62 -2.35
CA ASP A 11 -13.14 15.33 -2.22
C ASP A 11 -13.69 15.73 -0.84
N ILE A 12 -12.88 15.60 0.22
CA ILE A 12 -13.28 16.00 1.57
C ILE A 12 -13.31 17.52 1.68
N LYS A 13 -12.26 18.21 1.21
CA LYS A 13 -12.10 19.67 1.33
C LYS A 13 -13.10 20.44 0.46
N ASP A 14 -13.32 19.97 -0.77
CA ASP A 14 -14.17 20.62 -1.76
C ASP A 14 -15.66 20.28 -1.57
N GLY A 15 -16.00 19.45 -0.57
CA GLY A 15 -17.39 19.09 -0.29
C GLY A 15 -17.98 18.01 -1.19
N ASN A 16 -17.20 17.44 -2.13
CA ASN A 16 -17.64 16.44 -3.08
C ASN A 16 -18.12 15.13 -2.40
N ILE A 17 -17.66 14.87 -1.18
CA ILE A 17 -18.11 13.74 -0.37
C ILE A 17 -19.64 13.73 -0.17
N SER A 18 -20.28 14.89 -0.09
CA SER A 18 -21.73 15.00 0.05
C SER A 18 -22.48 14.25 -1.04
N GLN A 19 -21.98 14.28 -2.28
CA GLN A 19 -22.58 13.58 -3.42
C GLN A 19 -22.46 12.05 -3.28
N PHE A 20 -21.39 11.56 -2.64
CA PHE A 20 -21.19 10.13 -2.38
C PHE A 20 -22.08 9.63 -1.24
N LEU A 21 -22.35 10.45 -0.24
CA LEU A 21 -23.23 10.10 0.88
C LEU A 21 -24.69 9.89 0.44
N LEU A 22 -25.09 10.48 -0.68
CA LEU A 22 -26.42 10.30 -1.27
C LEU A 22 -26.53 9.01 -2.11
N LYS A 23 -25.40 8.37 -2.42
CA LYS A 23 -25.39 7.14 -3.23
C LYS A 23 -25.31 5.91 -2.32
N PRO A 24 -25.99 4.81 -2.66
CA PRO A 24 -25.91 3.55 -1.90
C PRO A 24 -24.60 2.80 -2.18
N ILE A 25 -23.47 3.51 -2.11
CA ILE A 25 -22.13 2.98 -2.43
C ILE A 25 -21.21 3.33 -1.25
N ASP A 26 -20.50 2.31 -0.75
CA ASP A 26 -19.45 2.53 0.26
C ASP A 26 -18.25 3.23 -0.38
N TYR A 27 -17.91 4.41 0.13
CA TYR A 27 -16.86 5.26 -0.45
C TYR A 27 -15.47 4.59 -0.44
N LEU A 28 -15.13 3.85 0.63
CA LEU A 28 -13.88 3.10 0.70
C LEU A 28 -13.82 2.03 -0.41
N THR A 29 -14.89 1.27 -0.59
CA THR A 29 -14.97 0.25 -1.64
C THR A 29 -14.87 0.87 -3.03
N TYR A 30 -15.54 2.00 -3.26
CA TYR A 30 -15.44 2.74 -4.51
C TYR A 30 -14.00 3.15 -4.82
N ARG A 31 -13.30 3.75 -3.83
CA ARG A 31 -11.90 4.16 -3.99
C ARG A 31 -10.96 2.98 -4.16
N LEU A 32 -11.21 1.85 -3.47
CA LEU A 32 -10.43 0.63 -3.64
C LEU A 32 -10.57 0.07 -5.08
N CYS A 33 -11.77 0.10 -5.65
CA CYS A 33 -11.98 -0.31 -7.04
C CYS A 33 -11.23 0.60 -8.03
N LEU A 34 -11.25 1.92 -7.83
CA LEU A 34 -10.49 2.87 -8.65
C LEU A 34 -8.98 2.60 -8.55
N PHE A 35 -8.47 2.47 -7.34
CA PHE A 35 -7.06 2.12 -7.10
C PHE A 35 -6.67 0.83 -7.80
N GLY A 36 -7.47 -0.24 -7.63
CA GLY A 36 -7.23 -1.54 -8.27
C GLY A 36 -7.23 -1.45 -9.80
N THR A 37 -8.20 -0.73 -10.36
CA THR A 37 -8.29 -0.51 -11.82
C THR A 37 -7.06 0.25 -12.33
N GLY A 38 -6.66 1.34 -11.65
CA GLY A 38 -5.47 2.10 -12.00
C GLY A 38 -4.20 1.24 -11.97
N ARG A 39 -4.04 0.41 -10.93
CA ARG A 39 -2.91 -0.51 -10.81
C ARG A 39 -2.89 -1.56 -11.91
N LEU A 40 -4.05 -2.14 -12.26
CA LEU A 40 -4.15 -3.12 -13.35
C LEU A 40 -3.78 -2.50 -14.70
N ILE A 41 -4.31 -1.31 -15.01
CA ILE A 41 -4.00 -0.60 -16.25
C ILE A 41 -2.50 -0.27 -16.32
N TYR A 42 -1.94 0.31 -15.24
CA TYR A 42 -0.52 0.63 -15.17
C TYR A 42 0.35 -0.62 -15.37
N THR A 43 0.01 -1.72 -14.69
CA THR A 43 0.75 -2.98 -14.82
C THR A 43 0.64 -3.54 -16.22
N ALA A 44 -0.54 -3.52 -16.84
CA ALA A 44 -0.74 -4.00 -18.21
C ALA A 44 0.10 -3.21 -19.23
N ILE A 45 0.20 -1.90 -19.06
CA ILE A 45 1.04 -1.04 -19.92
C ILE A 45 2.53 -1.30 -19.65
N ALA A 46 2.93 -1.45 -18.38
CA ALA A 46 4.32 -1.63 -17.99
C ALA A 46 4.88 -3.01 -18.34
N VAL A 47 4.03 -4.05 -18.40
CA VAL A 47 4.46 -5.43 -18.70
C VAL A 47 5.22 -5.52 -20.02
N VAL A 48 4.78 -4.83 -21.08
CA VAL A 48 5.41 -4.93 -22.40
C VAL A 48 6.86 -4.40 -22.39
N PRO A 49 7.15 -3.14 -22.00
CA PRO A 49 8.52 -2.63 -22.00
C PRO A 49 9.40 -3.33 -20.95
N VAL A 50 8.84 -3.71 -19.79
CA VAL A 50 9.60 -4.43 -18.76
C VAL A 50 9.97 -5.82 -19.22
N THR A 51 9.05 -6.57 -19.83
CA THR A 51 9.36 -7.89 -20.38
C THR A 51 10.41 -7.81 -21.49
N LEU A 52 10.31 -6.83 -22.39
CA LEU A 52 11.30 -6.63 -23.42
C LEU A 52 12.69 -6.33 -22.82
N PHE A 53 12.74 -5.48 -21.79
CA PHE A 53 13.99 -5.17 -21.10
C PHE A 53 14.59 -6.40 -20.40
N ILE A 54 13.77 -7.21 -19.72
CA ILE A 54 14.20 -8.45 -19.08
C ILE A 54 14.75 -9.43 -20.13
N LEU A 55 14.09 -9.58 -21.28
CA LEU A 55 14.57 -10.48 -22.34
C LEU A 55 15.90 -10.04 -22.93
N LEU A 56 16.12 -8.72 -23.08
CA LEU A 56 17.38 -8.17 -23.57
C LEU A 56 18.53 -8.29 -22.57
N GLN A 57 18.23 -8.25 -21.28
CA GLN A 57 19.21 -8.23 -20.20
C GLN A 57 19.06 -9.45 -19.27
N ARG A 58 18.62 -10.60 -19.83
CA ARG A 58 18.27 -11.80 -19.05
C ARG A 58 19.38 -12.33 -18.14
N GLU A 59 20.64 -12.03 -18.46
CA GLU A 59 21.80 -12.45 -17.67
C GLU A 59 21.86 -11.77 -16.29
N PHE A 60 21.23 -10.62 -16.13
CA PHE A 60 21.20 -9.83 -14.89
C PHE A 60 19.94 -10.08 -14.05
N PHE A 61 18.96 -10.84 -14.59
CA PHE A 61 17.70 -11.08 -13.89
C PHE A 61 17.67 -12.49 -13.29
N VAL A 62 17.34 -12.52 -11.99
CA VAL A 62 17.09 -13.77 -11.26
C VAL A 62 15.61 -14.12 -11.41
N LEU A 63 15.33 -15.30 -11.94
CA LEU A 63 13.97 -15.83 -11.99
C LEU A 63 13.62 -16.52 -10.66
N PRO A 64 12.34 -16.56 -10.26
CA PRO A 64 11.92 -17.28 -9.07
C PRO A 64 12.26 -18.78 -9.21
N PRO A 65 12.68 -19.44 -8.12
CA PRO A 65 13.17 -20.82 -8.18
C PRO A 65 12.12 -21.84 -8.61
N ASP A 66 10.85 -21.60 -8.30
CA ASP A 66 9.72 -22.45 -8.63
C ASP A 66 8.38 -21.70 -8.77
N TRP A 67 7.37 -22.38 -9.29
CA TRP A 67 6.02 -21.84 -9.47
C TRP A 67 5.31 -21.54 -8.14
N ALA A 68 5.63 -22.27 -7.08
CA ALA A 68 5.03 -22.03 -5.77
C ALA A 68 5.55 -20.70 -5.18
N THR A 69 6.85 -20.44 -5.31
CA THR A 69 7.47 -19.16 -4.93
C THR A 69 6.84 -17.98 -5.67
N LEU A 70 6.63 -18.14 -7.00
CA LEU A 70 5.92 -17.12 -7.79
C LEU A 70 4.48 -16.90 -7.27
N GLY A 71 3.76 -17.99 -6.94
CA GLY A 71 2.42 -17.91 -6.37
C GLY A 71 2.39 -17.12 -5.05
N TRP A 72 3.29 -17.42 -4.12
CA TRP A 72 3.39 -16.71 -2.84
C TRP A 72 3.82 -15.25 -3.00
N PHE A 73 4.72 -14.98 -3.94
CA PHE A 73 5.07 -13.61 -4.31
C PHE A 73 3.85 -12.81 -4.80
N LEU A 74 3.00 -13.40 -5.67
CA LEU A 74 1.79 -12.75 -6.16
C LEU A 74 0.79 -12.48 -5.02
N VAL A 75 0.58 -13.45 -4.13
CA VAL A 75 -0.27 -13.28 -2.93
C VAL A 75 0.25 -12.13 -2.06
N SER A 76 1.55 -12.12 -1.76
CA SER A 76 2.17 -11.06 -0.98
C SER A 76 2.07 -9.70 -1.69
N THR A 77 2.22 -9.65 -3.01
CA THR A 77 2.07 -8.42 -3.80
C THR A 77 0.65 -7.84 -3.73
N VAL A 78 -0.39 -8.70 -3.78
CA VAL A 78 -1.78 -8.26 -3.59
C VAL A 78 -1.98 -7.71 -2.17
N MET A 79 -1.47 -8.39 -1.15
CA MET A 79 -1.51 -7.89 0.23
C MET A 79 -0.77 -6.55 0.39
N THR A 80 0.38 -6.39 -0.28
CA THR A 80 1.11 -5.12 -0.35
C THR A 80 0.26 -4.00 -0.93
N ALA A 81 -0.42 -4.24 -2.06
CA ALA A 81 -1.28 -3.26 -2.69
C ALA A 81 -2.43 -2.83 -1.77
N LEU A 82 -3.05 -3.78 -1.08
CA LEU A 82 -4.10 -3.49 -0.09
C LEU A 82 -3.57 -2.70 1.10
N LEU A 83 -2.40 -3.09 1.64
CA LEU A 83 -1.77 -2.41 2.77
C LEU A 83 -1.44 -0.97 2.41
N GLN A 84 -0.82 -0.75 1.26
CA GLN A 84 -0.48 0.58 0.76
C GLN A 84 -1.74 1.43 0.58
N PHE A 85 -2.78 0.87 -0.05
CA PHE A 85 -4.05 1.58 -0.22
C PHE A 85 -4.65 2.01 1.12
N PHE A 86 -4.80 1.10 2.09
CA PHE A 86 -5.44 1.44 3.37
C PHE A 86 -4.62 2.44 4.20
N MET A 87 -3.29 2.36 4.15
CA MET A 87 -2.43 3.32 4.83
C MET A 87 -2.58 4.73 4.22
N SER A 88 -2.44 4.85 2.90
CA SER A 88 -2.62 6.11 2.18
C SER A 88 -4.03 6.67 2.34
N TYR A 89 -5.06 5.84 2.20
CA TYR A 89 -6.45 6.23 2.42
C TYR A 89 -6.66 6.80 3.83
N THR A 90 -6.11 6.15 4.86
CA THR A 90 -6.21 6.62 6.25
C THR A 90 -5.56 7.99 6.42
N MET A 91 -4.39 8.23 5.79
CA MET A 91 -3.74 9.54 5.82
C MET A 91 -4.57 10.61 5.10
N ALA A 92 -5.14 10.29 3.94
CA ALA A 92 -6.00 11.22 3.21
C ALA A 92 -7.26 11.60 4.01
N LEU A 93 -7.81 10.70 4.81
CA LEU A 93 -8.95 10.98 5.70
C LEU A 93 -8.64 12.01 6.79
N LEU A 94 -7.36 12.28 7.11
CA LEU A 94 -7.01 13.36 8.03
C LEU A 94 -7.50 14.72 7.55
N ALA A 95 -7.85 14.87 6.26
CA ALA A 95 -8.48 16.06 5.70
C ALA A 95 -9.80 16.46 6.40
N PHE A 96 -10.47 15.55 7.11
CA PHE A 96 -11.61 15.89 7.97
C PHE A 96 -11.24 16.76 9.18
N TRP A 97 -9.96 16.75 9.59
CA TRP A 97 -9.50 17.45 10.80
C TRP A 97 -8.45 18.52 10.53
N VAL A 98 -7.67 18.35 9.46
CA VAL A 98 -6.51 19.19 9.16
C VAL A 98 -6.63 19.74 7.75
N LEU A 99 -6.43 21.06 7.58
CA LEU A 99 -6.50 21.72 6.27
C LEU A 99 -5.34 21.30 5.35
N GLU A 100 -4.15 21.09 5.93
CA GLU A 100 -2.96 20.72 5.16
C GLU A 100 -2.55 19.26 5.45
N VAL A 101 -2.95 18.36 4.56
CA VAL A 101 -2.72 16.91 4.71
C VAL A 101 -1.48 16.45 3.94
N SER A 102 -1.01 17.24 2.96
CA SER A 102 0.13 16.89 2.12
C SER A 102 1.38 16.58 2.91
N THR A 103 1.65 17.35 3.98
CA THR A 103 2.79 17.11 4.87
C THR A 103 2.72 15.72 5.51
N PHE A 104 1.56 15.29 5.98
CA PHE A 104 1.38 13.96 6.61
C PHE A 104 1.56 12.83 5.60
N ILE A 105 0.98 12.99 4.39
CA ILE A 105 1.16 12.03 3.29
C ILE A 105 2.64 11.95 2.90
N PHE A 106 3.34 13.09 2.82
CA PHE A 106 4.76 13.11 2.50
C PHE A 106 5.62 12.42 3.57
N ILE A 107 5.34 12.68 4.87
CA ILE A 107 6.04 12.03 5.98
C ILE A 107 5.82 10.51 5.93
N LEU A 108 4.58 10.06 5.74
CA LEU A 108 4.30 8.62 5.61
C LEU A 108 5.10 8.02 4.45
N PHE A 109 5.07 8.67 3.29
CA PHE A 109 5.81 8.23 2.11
C PHE A 109 7.33 8.15 2.37
N ALA A 110 7.90 9.13 3.06
CA ALA A 110 9.32 9.13 3.42
C ALA A 110 9.68 7.96 4.34
N PHE A 111 8.83 7.68 5.35
CA PHE A 111 8.99 6.49 6.20
C PHE A 111 8.87 5.19 5.41
N GLU A 112 7.86 5.07 4.57
CA GLU A 112 7.64 3.92 3.69
C GLU A 112 8.85 3.66 2.79
N TYR A 113 9.41 4.73 2.22
CA TYR A 113 10.53 4.64 1.30
C TYR A 113 11.82 4.16 1.97
N VAL A 114 12.09 4.59 3.21
CA VAL A 114 13.25 4.18 3.98
C VAL A 114 13.01 2.82 4.65
N ALA A 115 11.93 2.69 5.41
CA ALA A 115 11.64 1.52 6.23
C ALA A 115 11.07 0.33 5.43
N GLY A 116 10.58 0.57 4.23
CA GLY A 116 10.10 -0.47 3.29
C GLY A 116 11.22 -1.16 2.51
N GLY A 117 12.45 -0.61 2.54
CA GLY A 117 13.59 -1.19 1.83
C GLY A 117 13.75 -0.72 0.38
N HIS A 118 13.15 0.43 0.01
CA HIS A 118 13.28 0.98 -1.36
C HIS A 118 14.67 1.58 -1.61
N LEU A 119 15.31 2.16 -0.58
CA LEU A 119 16.64 2.77 -0.70
C LEU A 119 17.77 1.75 -0.60
N PHE A 120 17.60 0.77 0.28
CA PHE A 120 18.62 -0.26 0.56
C PHE A 120 17.94 -1.51 1.14
N PRO A 121 18.51 -2.69 0.91
CA PRO A 121 18.01 -3.93 1.49
C PRO A 121 18.04 -3.88 3.02
N LEU A 122 16.96 -4.25 3.70
CA LEU A 122 16.87 -4.17 5.17
C LEU A 122 17.79 -5.13 5.90
N ASN A 123 18.33 -6.15 5.22
CA ASN A 123 19.28 -7.11 5.76
C ASN A 123 20.68 -6.53 6.05
N ILE A 124 21.01 -5.33 5.53
CA ILE A 124 22.25 -4.62 5.85
C ILE A 124 22.17 -3.80 7.14
N LEU A 125 20.97 -3.64 7.70
CA LEU A 125 20.77 -2.90 8.94
C LEU A 125 21.31 -3.65 10.16
N PRO A 126 21.73 -2.92 11.22
CA PRO A 126 22.03 -3.54 12.50
C PRO A 126 20.87 -4.42 13.00
N PRO A 127 21.14 -5.60 13.58
CA PRO A 127 20.09 -6.57 13.94
C PRO A 127 18.97 -6.00 14.80
N MET A 128 19.30 -5.08 15.70
CA MET A 128 18.31 -4.41 16.57
C MET A 128 17.31 -3.56 15.75
N LEU A 129 17.80 -2.82 14.75
CA LEU A 129 16.94 -2.00 13.89
C LEU A 129 16.11 -2.88 12.94
N ALA A 130 16.70 -3.90 12.36
CA ALA A 130 15.99 -4.83 11.48
C ALA A 130 14.85 -5.54 12.25
N GLN A 131 15.10 -6.00 13.48
CA GLN A 131 14.06 -6.59 14.33
C GLN A 131 12.95 -5.60 14.66
N ALA A 132 13.29 -4.36 15.04
CA ALA A 132 12.29 -3.33 15.34
C ALA A 132 11.40 -3.03 14.12
N LEU A 133 11.97 -2.97 12.91
CA LEU A 133 11.24 -2.74 11.69
C LEU A 133 10.30 -3.89 11.33
N ASN A 134 10.64 -5.14 11.63
CA ASN A 134 9.78 -6.30 11.38
C ASN A 134 8.44 -6.25 12.11
N TYR A 135 8.34 -5.46 13.19
CA TYR A 135 7.08 -5.20 13.88
C TYR A 135 6.27 -4.03 13.28
N THR A 136 6.73 -3.43 12.19
CA THR A 136 6.06 -2.34 11.49
C THR A 136 5.47 -2.83 10.16
N PRO A 137 4.51 -2.10 9.56
CA PRO A 137 3.95 -2.47 8.26
C PRO A 137 4.91 -2.27 7.08
N PHE A 138 5.94 -1.44 7.23
CA PHE A 138 6.76 -0.97 6.13
C PHE A 138 7.56 -2.04 5.38
N PRO A 139 8.26 -2.98 6.04
CA PRO A 139 8.99 -4.05 5.34
C PRO A 139 8.10 -4.93 4.46
N TYR A 140 6.82 -5.05 4.84
CA TYR A 140 5.83 -5.87 4.12
C TYR A 140 5.28 -5.20 2.86
N GLN A 141 5.70 -3.97 2.56
CA GLN A 141 5.31 -3.26 1.34
C GLN A 141 6.27 -3.46 0.18
N MET A 142 7.55 -3.75 0.44
CA MET A 142 8.55 -3.94 -0.61
C MET A 142 9.52 -5.08 -0.29
N PHE A 143 10.22 -5.00 0.85
CA PHE A 143 11.30 -5.94 1.18
C PHE A 143 10.81 -7.38 1.26
N PHE A 144 9.69 -7.64 1.96
CA PHE A 144 9.16 -8.98 2.15
C PHE A 144 8.69 -9.65 0.84
N PRO A 145 7.85 -9.04 -0.02
CA PRO A 145 7.52 -9.61 -1.32
C PRO A 145 8.75 -9.92 -2.18
N VAL A 146 9.72 -9.01 -2.21
CA VAL A 146 10.97 -9.21 -2.98
C VAL A 146 11.79 -10.37 -2.41
N SER A 147 11.87 -10.52 -1.09
CA SER A 147 12.58 -11.64 -0.45
C SER A 147 11.93 -12.99 -0.76
N ILE A 148 10.61 -13.06 -0.91
CA ILE A 148 9.90 -14.24 -1.40
C ILE A 148 10.31 -14.53 -2.85
N TYR A 149 10.23 -13.52 -3.74
CA TYR A 149 10.58 -13.68 -5.16
C TYR A 149 11.99 -14.23 -5.35
N LEU A 150 12.95 -13.74 -4.55
CA LEU A 150 14.35 -14.17 -4.59
C LEU A 150 14.59 -15.53 -3.91
N GLY A 151 13.56 -16.18 -3.35
CA GLY A 151 13.69 -17.44 -2.61
C GLY A 151 14.44 -17.32 -1.29
N GLN A 152 14.64 -16.11 -0.77
CA GLN A 152 15.34 -15.87 0.50
C GLN A 152 14.46 -16.17 1.71
N THR A 153 13.12 -16.03 1.55
CA THR A 153 12.13 -16.32 2.59
C THR A 153 11.33 -17.55 2.20
N THR A 154 11.56 -18.67 2.90
CA THR A 154 10.93 -19.97 2.60
C THR A 154 10.49 -20.67 3.90
N GLY A 155 9.73 -21.75 3.78
CA GLY A 155 9.32 -22.59 4.92
C GLY A 155 8.55 -21.86 6.00
N PRO A 156 8.86 -22.07 7.30
CA PRO A 156 8.14 -21.44 8.40
C PRO A 156 8.17 -19.89 8.38
N ALA A 157 9.32 -19.31 7.99
CA ALA A 157 9.49 -17.85 7.91
C ALA A 157 8.57 -17.20 6.87
N LEU A 158 8.26 -17.91 5.78
CA LEU A 158 7.29 -17.47 4.78
C LEU A 158 5.88 -17.34 5.38
N TRP A 159 5.44 -18.37 6.10
CA TRP A 159 4.11 -18.40 6.71
C TRP A 159 3.96 -17.37 7.82
N GLU A 160 5.00 -17.20 8.64
CA GLU A 160 5.04 -16.17 9.67
C GLU A 160 4.95 -14.78 9.04
N GLY A 161 5.76 -14.51 8.03
CA GLY A 161 5.77 -13.23 7.32
C GLY A 161 4.43 -12.92 6.64
N LEU A 162 3.81 -13.90 5.95
CA LEU A 162 2.47 -13.74 5.38
C LEU A 162 1.41 -13.48 6.45
N GLY A 163 1.51 -14.15 7.60
CA GLY A 163 0.61 -13.93 8.75
C GLY A 163 0.72 -12.50 9.29
N ILE A 164 1.94 -11.99 9.46
CA ILE A 164 2.17 -10.61 9.92
C ILE A 164 1.70 -9.61 8.87
N GLN A 165 1.96 -9.87 7.58
CA GLN A 165 1.47 -9.02 6.50
C GLN A 165 -0.06 -8.95 6.48
N ALA A 166 -0.75 -10.09 6.60
CA ALA A 166 -2.21 -10.16 6.69
C ALA A 166 -2.74 -9.41 7.90
N PHE A 167 -2.09 -9.55 9.06
CA PHE A 167 -2.43 -8.78 10.26
C PHE A 167 -2.37 -7.27 10.00
N TRP A 168 -1.29 -6.78 9.35
CA TRP A 168 -1.17 -5.35 9.04
C TRP A 168 -2.19 -4.86 8.02
N VAL A 169 -2.54 -5.68 7.03
CA VAL A 169 -3.65 -5.36 6.08
C VAL A 169 -4.96 -5.19 6.82
N LEU A 170 -5.30 -6.12 7.73
CA LEU A 170 -6.52 -6.05 8.54
C LEU A 170 -6.50 -4.87 9.51
N ALA A 171 -5.37 -4.60 10.15
CA ALA A 171 -5.21 -3.46 11.05
C ALA A 171 -5.37 -2.13 10.30
N ALA A 172 -4.73 -1.99 9.14
CA ALA A 172 -4.86 -0.80 8.28
C ALA A 172 -6.30 -0.62 7.77
N TYR A 173 -6.97 -1.70 7.35
CA TYR A 173 -8.40 -1.66 7.01
C TYR A 173 -9.26 -1.19 8.19
N GLY A 174 -9.04 -1.75 9.38
CA GLY A 174 -9.76 -1.35 10.59
C GLY A 174 -9.56 0.13 10.92
N LEU A 175 -8.32 0.63 10.83
CA LEU A 175 -8.01 2.04 10.99
C LEU A 175 -8.72 2.92 9.95
N ALA A 176 -8.68 2.53 8.68
CA ALA A 176 -9.37 3.23 7.60
C ALA A 176 -10.88 3.36 7.87
N ARG A 177 -11.53 2.27 8.29
CA ARG A 177 -12.96 2.26 8.66
C ARG A 177 -13.26 3.11 9.90
N PHE A 178 -12.38 3.06 10.89
CA PHE A 178 -12.51 3.86 12.11
C PHE A 178 -12.40 5.36 11.82
N PHE A 179 -11.37 5.78 11.07
CA PHE A 179 -11.18 7.19 10.70
C PHE A 179 -12.31 7.68 9.78
N TRP A 180 -12.76 6.88 8.84
CA TRP A 180 -13.92 7.20 8.02
C TRP A 180 -15.15 7.46 8.88
N GLY A 181 -15.51 6.53 9.78
CA GLY A 181 -16.69 6.67 10.65
C GLY A 181 -16.62 7.87 11.59
N ARG A 182 -15.40 8.26 12.04
CA ARG A 182 -15.20 9.47 12.86
C ARG A 182 -15.22 10.73 12.02
N GLY A 183 -14.63 10.73 10.83
CA GLY A 183 -14.54 11.85 9.92
C GLY A 183 -15.91 12.30 9.42
N ILE A 184 -16.74 11.37 8.98
CA ILE A 184 -18.09 11.65 8.49
C ILE A 184 -18.96 12.32 9.54
N ARG A 185 -18.83 11.96 10.83
CA ARG A 185 -19.59 12.60 11.91
C ARG A 185 -19.17 14.04 12.17
N LYS A 186 -17.95 14.42 11.81
CA LYS A 186 -17.44 15.78 11.92
C LYS A 186 -17.71 16.60 10.66
N TYR A 187 -17.96 15.92 9.56
CA TYR A 187 -18.16 16.58 8.28
C TYR A 187 -19.46 17.39 8.28
N SER A 188 -19.33 18.69 8.09
CA SER A 188 -20.44 19.60 7.79
C SER A 188 -20.26 20.07 6.35
N ALA A 189 -21.25 19.89 5.51
CA ALA A 189 -21.20 20.40 4.14
C ALA A 189 -21.00 21.92 4.19
N VAL A 190 -20.04 22.40 3.42
CA VAL A 190 -19.83 23.85 3.25
C VAL A 190 -21.05 24.38 2.49
N GLY A 191 -21.92 25.15 3.17
CA GLY A 191 -23.12 25.73 2.58
C GLY A 191 -24.46 25.25 3.17
N GLY A 192 -24.45 24.55 4.33
CA GLY A 192 -25.65 24.27 5.14
C GLY A 192 -25.90 25.39 6.12
#